data_c946485df968953900c69a37d83e2a45
#
_entry.id   c946485df968953900c69a37d83e2a45
#
_cell.length_a   1.000
_cell.length_b   1.000
_cell.length_c   1.000
_cell.angle_alpha   90.00
_cell.angle_beta   90.00
_cell.angle_gamma   90.00
#
_symmetry.space_group_name_H-M   'P 1'
#
loop_
_entity.id
_entity.type
_entity.pdbx_description
1 polymer ?
#
loop_
_entity_poly.entity_id
_entity_poly.type
_entity_poly.pdbx_seq_one_letter_code
_entity_poly.pdbx_strand_id
1 'polypeptide(L)'
;MKGKLLMAGGIAFVLVAGLVDAARWPRPYPVSLSTAKPASQTSDDGHVAARPETKNDILIDAQNARPAPAIASGEWINSEPVKLEALRGRVVLVDFWTFGCYNCRNTLPTLKRLDSAYRKRGLTIIGVHSPEFDREKRIENVRREVGSLGIDYAVVTDNDYETWRAYGVEAWPTVVILDKRGRVRFMHIGEGLYDEQESVIKQLLAE
;
A
#
# COMPACT_ATOMS: atom_id res chain seq x y z
N MET A 1 -24.08 -48.22 56.04
CA MET A 1 -22.97 -47.22 56.12
C MET A 1 -21.99 -47.57 55.01
N LYS A 2 -22.06 -46.86 53.87
CA LYS A 2 -21.16 -47.08 52.74
C LYS A 2 -20.76 -45.66 52.25
N GLY A 3 -19.48 -45.30 52.54
CA GLY A 3 -18.93 -44.04 52.10
C GLY A 3 -18.60 -44.08 50.58
N LYS A 4 -19.04 -43.04 49.85
CA LYS A 4 -18.62 -42.81 48.45
C LYS A 4 -17.44 -41.88 48.42
N LEU A 5 -16.34 -42.38 47.93
CA LEU A 5 -15.09 -41.64 47.64
C LEU A 5 -15.28 -40.90 46.33
N LEU A 6 -15.23 -39.57 46.35
CA LEU A 6 -15.21 -38.69 45.17
C LEU A 6 -13.76 -38.50 44.71
N MET A 7 -13.47 -39.02 43.54
CA MET A 7 -12.22 -38.75 42.80
C MET A 7 -12.37 -37.41 42.08
N ALA A 8 -11.58 -36.42 42.51
CA ALA A 8 -11.41 -35.17 41.76
C ALA A 8 -10.34 -35.34 40.68
N GLY A 9 -10.78 -35.41 39.45
CA GLY A 9 -9.88 -35.42 38.29
C GLY A 9 -9.46 -34.00 37.95
N GLY A 10 -8.22 -33.66 38.25
CA GLY A 10 -7.60 -32.43 37.82
C GLY A 10 -7.19 -32.51 36.35
N ILE A 11 -7.83 -31.65 35.50
CA ILE A 11 -7.40 -31.45 34.12
C ILE A 11 -6.27 -30.40 34.17
N ALA A 12 -5.05 -30.86 33.91
CA ALA A 12 -3.92 -29.94 33.74
C ALA A 12 -4.02 -29.28 32.36
N PHE A 13 -4.33 -27.99 32.35
CA PHE A 13 -4.21 -27.15 31.16
C PHE A 13 -2.72 -26.86 30.93
N VAL A 14 -2.14 -27.51 29.93
CA VAL A 14 -0.81 -27.16 29.42
C VAL A 14 -0.98 -25.92 28.52
N LEU A 15 -0.68 -24.73 29.07
CA LEU A 15 -0.52 -23.50 28.30
C LEU A 15 0.78 -23.62 27.48
N VAL A 16 0.66 -23.99 26.23
CA VAL A 16 1.74 -23.80 25.25
C VAL A 16 1.74 -22.30 24.90
N ALA A 17 2.55 -21.54 25.61
CA ALA A 17 2.90 -20.18 25.23
C ALA A 17 3.78 -20.25 24.00
N GLY A 18 3.17 -20.15 22.82
CA GLY A 18 3.89 -19.90 21.58
C GLY A 18 4.50 -18.50 21.65
N LEU A 19 5.79 -18.43 21.92
CA LEU A 19 6.59 -17.22 21.73
C LEU A 19 6.58 -16.92 20.23
N VAL A 20 5.67 -16.03 19.81
CA VAL A 20 5.73 -15.41 18.49
C VAL A 20 6.94 -14.48 18.51
N ASP A 21 7.99 -14.90 17.82
CA ASP A 21 9.22 -14.13 17.67
C ASP A 21 8.92 -12.82 16.91
N ALA A 22 8.72 -11.74 17.68
CA ALA A 22 8.44 -10.39 17.19
C ALA A 22 9.65 -9.76 16.43
N ALA A 23 10.77 -10.50 16.32
CA ALA A 23 12.02 -10.00 15.74
C ALA A 23 12.12 -10.17 14.21
N ARG A 24 11.08 -10.66 13.52
CA ARG A 24 11.17 -11.05 12.09
C ARG A 24 10.45 -10.17 11.10
N TRP A 25 10.01 -8.98 11.49
CA TRP A 25 9.50 -8.00 10.53
C TRP A 25 10.64 -7.12 10.03
N PRO A 26 10.93 -7.12 8.72
CA PRO A 26 11.83 -6.13 8.17
C PRO A 26 11.24 -4.75 8.43
N ARG A 27 12.09 -3.82 8.89
CA ARG A 27 11.71 -2.44 9.12
C ARG A 27 11.00 -1.86 7.90
N PRO A 28 10.02 -0.95 8.10
CA PRO A 28 9.33 -0.29 6.99
C PRO A 28 10.35 0.32 6.02
N TYR A 29 9.99 0.41 4.75
CA TYR A 29 10.85 0.99 3.71
C TYR A 29 11.43 2.31 4.20
N PRO A 30 12.76 2.53 4.09
CA PRO A 30 13.32 3.82 4.48
C PRO A 30 12.72 4.89 3.56
N VAL A 31 11.81 5.69 4.11
CA VAL A 31 11.37 6.92 3.46
C VAL A 31 12.54 7.87 3.57
N SER A 32 13.24 8.09 2.46
CA SER A 32 14.28 9.11 2.40
C SER A 32 13.60 10.49 2.39
N LEU A 33 13.35 11.03 3.57
CA LEU A 33 13.00 12.43 3.72
C LEU A 33 14.25 13.24 3.41
N SER A 34 14.39 13.67 2.16
CA SER A 34 15.40 14.66 1.77
C SER A 34 15.03 16.00 2.40
N THR A 35 15.48 16.23 3.64
CA THR A 35 15.49 17.56 4.23
C THR A 35 16.68 18.31 3.63
N ALA A 36 16.49 18.93 2.49
CA ALA A 36 17.44 19.89 1.97
C ALA A 36 17.45 21.14 2.86
N LYS A 37 18.46 21.23 3.73
CA LYS A 37 18.78 22.43 4.49
C LYS A 37 19.43 23.40 3.50
N PRO A 38 19.03 24.69 3.42
CA PRO A 38 19.70 25.63 2.56
C PRO A 38 21.13 25.87 3.08
N ALA A 39 22.12 25.50 2.29
CA ALA A 39 23.52 25.81 2.57
C ALA A 39 23.80 27.28 2.23
N SER A 40 24.33 28.00 3.20
CA SER A 40 24.90 29.33 3.03
C SER A 40 26.08 29.28 2.05
N GLN A 41 26.07 30.19 1.09
CA GLN A 41 27.12 30.36 0.09
C GLN A 41 28.42 30.82 0.72
N THR A 42 29.50 30.12 0.44
CA THR A 42 30.83 30.71 0.35
C THR A 42 31.43 30.31 -0.99
N SER A 43 31.83 31.33 -1.75
CA SER A 43 32.50 31.23 -3.03
C SER A 43 33.86 30.57 -2.90
N ASP A 44 34.13 29.51 -3.67
CA ASP A 44 35.45 29.19 -4.17
C ASP A 44 35.35 28.44 -5.51
N ASP A 45 36.16 28.88 -6.48
CA ASP A 45 36.12 28.50 -7.88
C ASP A 45 36.66 27.08 -8.10
N GLY A 46 35.77 26.10 -8.02
CA GLY A 46 36.02 24.73 -8.46
C GLY A 46 34.88 24.24 -9.29
N HIS A 47 35.04 24.08 -10.62
CA HIS A 47 34.10 23.52 -11.55
C HIS A 47 33.81 22.07 -11.15
N VAL A 48 32.92 21.86 -10.18
CA VAL A 48 32.27 20.58 -9.97
C VAL A 48 31.10 20.53 -10.96
N ALA A 49 31.26 19.77 -12.03
CA ALA A 49 30.19 19.49 -12.95
C ALA A 49 29.00 18.98 -12.13
N ALA A 50 27.93 19.77 -12.07
CA ALA A 50 26.68 19.36 -11.46
C ALA A 50 26.24 18.04 -12.16
N ARG A 51 26.25 16.96 -11.40
CA ARG A 51 25.66 15.69 -11.84
C ARG A 51 24.23 16.04 -12.26
N PRO A 52 23.79 15.74 -13.48
CA PRO A 52 22.41 15.97 -13.82
C PRO A 52 21.58 15.17 -12.82
N GLU A 53 20.74 15.86 -12.04
CA GLU A 53 19.72 15.23 -11.21
C GLU A 53 18.84 14.44 -12.18
N THR A 54 19.14 13.17 -12.32
CA THR A 54 18.32 12.28 -13.14
C THR A 54 17.00 12.13 -12.40
N LYS A 55 15.89 12.43 -13.06
CA LYS A 55 14.50 12.23 -12.64
C LYS A 55 14.17 10.80 -12.12
N ASN A 56 15.17 9.95 -11.92
CA ASN A 56 15.08 8.54 -11.61
C ASN A 56 15.26 8.19 -10.12
N ASP A 57 15.56 9.16 -9.25
CA ASP A 57 15.84 8.86 -7.83
C ASP A 57 14.60 8.42 -7.04
N ILE A 58 13.42 8.50 -7.64
CA ILE A 58 12.12 8.14 -7.02
C ILE A 58 11.76 6.66 -7.28
N LEU A 59 12.27 6.07 -8.36
CA LEU A 59 12.00 4.68 -8.71
C LEU A 59 13.00 3.76 -7.98
N ILE A 60 12.50 2.87 -7.13
CA ILE A 60 13.31 1.83 -6.50
C ILE A 60 13.93 0.94 -7.58
N ASP A 61 15.25 0.83 -7.58
CA ASP A 61 15.97 -0.04 -8.50
C ASP A 61 15.44 -1.48 -8.42
N ALA A 62 15.34 -2.15 -9.56
CA ALA A 62 14.86 -3.52 -9.66
C ALA A 62 15.68 -4.52 -8.80
N GLN A 63 16.96 -4.25 -8.57
CA GLN A 63 17.82 -5.09 -7.72
C GLN A 63 17.48 -4.95 -6.24
N ASN A 64 16.97 -3.79 -5.82
CA ASN A 64 16.59 -3.47 -4.46
C ASN A 64 15.10 -3.68 -4.18
N ALA A 65 14.30 -3.94 -5.24
CA ALA A 65 12.86 -4.11 -5.16
C ALA A 65 12.48 -5.41 -4.44
N ARG A 66 11.62 -5.29 -3.42
CA ARG A 66 11.14 -6.43 -2.63
C ARG A 66 9.76 -6.88 -3.11
N PRO A 67 9.42 -8.17 -2.97
CA PRO A 67 8.07 -8.64 -3.21
C PRO A 67 7.06 -7.84 -2.38
N ALA A 68 5.95 -7.46 -3.00
CA ALA A 68 4.86 -6.82 -2.30
C ALA A 68 4.16 -7.82 -1.36
N PRO A 69 3.74 -7.38 -0.16
CA PRO A 69 2.87 -8.19 0.68
C PRO A 69 1.56 -8.53 -0.03
N ALA A 70 0.93 -9.64 0.36
CA ALA A 70 -0.41 -9.96 -0.13
C ALA A 70 -1.43 -8.91 0.35
N ILE A 71 -2.48 -8.73 -0.45
CA ILE A 71 -3.66 -7.99 -0.02
C ILE A 71 -4.50 -8.95 0.81
N ALA A 72 -4.82 -8.57 2.05
CA ALA A 72 -5.63 -9.37 2.96
C ALA A 72 -7.06 -9.55 2.43
N SER A 73 -7.76 -10.56 2.93
CA SER A 73 -9.16 -10.80 2.57
C SER A 73 -10.06 -9.69 3.11
N GLY A 74 -10.97 -9.21 2.25
CA GLY A 74 -11.94 -8.17 2.56
C GLY A 74 -13.11 -8.23 1.59
N GLU A 75 -14.07 -7.33 1.74
CA GLU A 75 -15.17 -7.17 0.79
C GLU A 75 -14.67 -6.45 -0.47
N TRP A 76 -14.92 -7.05 -1.64
CA TRP A 76 -14.52 -6.48 -2.92
C TRP A 76 -15.68 -5.74 -3.60
N ILE A 77 -15.36 -4.65 -4.28
CA ILE A 77 -16.27 -3.79 -5.03
C ILE A 77 -15.66 -3.60 -6.42
N ASN A 78 -16.47 -3.63 -7.47
CA ASN A 78 -16.09 -3.53 -8.88
C ASN A 78 -15.25 -4.71 -9.42
N SER A 79 -15.00 -5.74 -8.63
CA SER A 79 -14.31 -6.95 -9.07
C SER A 79 -14.60 -8.14 -8.14
N GLU A 80 -14.33 -9.35 -8.64
CA GLU A 80 -14.12 -10.50 -7.78
C GLU A 80 -12.81 -10.35 -7.00
N PRO A 81 -12.60 -11.12 -5.91
CA PRO A 81 -11.35 -11.13 -5.15
C PRO A 81 -10.13 -11.38 -6.03
N VAL A 82 -9.14 -10.50 -5.96
CA VAL A 82 -7.92 -10.56 -6.78
C VAL A 82 -6.71 -10.85 -5.91
N LYS A 83 -5.93 -11.87 -6.30
CA LYS A 83 -4.61 -12.14 -5.70
C LYS A 83 -3.52 -11.48 -6.55
N LEU A 84 -2.51 -10.89 -5.91
CA LEU A 84 -1.40 -10.24 -6.63
C LEU A 84 -0.64 -11.20 -7.54
N GLU A 85 -0.60 -12.50 -7.21
CA GLU A 85 0.02 -13.53 -8.04
C GLU A 85 -0.68 -13.66 -9.41
N ALA A 86 -1.98 -13.46 -9.47
CA ALA A 86 -2.76 -13.49 -10.71
C ALA A 86 -2.54 -12.24 -11.59
N LEU A 87 -1.91 -11.21 -11.04
CA LEU A 87 -1.59 -9.97 -11.75
C LEU A 87 -0.15 -9.93 -12.27
N ARG A 88 0.59 -11.05 -12.24
CA ARG A 88 1.92 -11.11 -12.85
C ARG A 88 1.85 -10.74 -14.34
N GLY A 89 2.82 -9.96 -14.80
CA GLY A 89 2.83 -9.38 -16.14
C GLY A 89 2.11 -8.02 -16.23
N ARG A 90 1.46 -7.57 -15.16
CA ARG A 90 0.83 -6.25 -15.07
C ARG A 90 1.56 -5.35 -14.07
N VAL A 91 1.57 -4.06 -14.33
CA VAL A 91 1.93 -3.03 -13.34
C VAL A 91 0.72 -2.84 -12.44
N VAL A 92 0.94 -2.86 -11.12
CA VAL A 92 -0.16 -2.69 -10.15
C VAL A 92 0.07 -1.42 -9.34
N LEU A 93 -0.93 -0.55 -9.28
CA LEU A 93 -0.97 0.56 -8.35
C LEU A 93 -1.93 0.21 -7.21
N VAL A 94 -1.41 0.20 -5.98
CA VAL A 94 -2.20 0.00 -4.76
C VAL A 94 -2.37 1.37 -4.10
N ASP A 95 -3.62 1.81 -3.95
CA ASP A 95 -3.98 3.09 -3.32
C ASP A 95 -4.64 2.82 -1.98
N PHE A 96 -3.97 3.21 -0.89
CA PHE A 96 -4.53 3.17 0.46
C PHE A 96 -5.31 4.45 0.73
N TRP A 97 -6.62 4.32 0.90
CA TRP A 97 -7.52 5.45 0.97
C TRP A 97 -8.70 5.20 1.92
N THR A 98 -9.45 6.25 2.22
CA THR A 98 -10.80 6.15 2.77
C THR A 98 -11.68 7.26 2.23
N PHE A 99 -12.98 7.06 2.16
CA PHE A 99 -13.88 8.03 1.56
C PHE A 99 -14.06 9.31 2.39
N GLY A 100 -13.76 9.31 3.67
CA GLY A 100 -13.79 10.49 4.54
C GLY A 100 -12.53 11.36 4.44
N CYS A 101 -11.45 10.85 3.88
CA CYS A 101 -10.18 11.54 3.77
C CYS A 101 -10.20 12.60 2.65
N TYR A 102 -9.98 13.86 3.01
CA TYR A 102 -9.98 14.98 2.05
C TYR A 102 -8.89 14.82 0.98
N ASN A 103 -7.64 14.58 1.38
CA ASN A 103 -6.51 14.42 0.46
C ASN A 103 -6.68 13.22 -0.47
N CYS A 104 -7.31 12.13 0.01
CA CYS A 104 -7.62 10.97 -0.84
C CYS A 104 -8.59 11.36 -1.96
N ARG A 105 -9.61 12.17 -1.64
CA ARG A 105 -10.57 12.65 -2.66
C ARG A 105 -9.90 13.51 -3.73
N ASN A 106 -8.90 14.32 -3.35
CA ASN A 106 -8.09 15.12 -4.28
C ASN A 106 -7.23 14.24 -5.21
N THR A 107 -6.82 13.06 -4.77
CA THR A 107 -6.02 12.11 -5.55
C THR A 107 -6.86 11.37 -6.61
N LEU A 108 -8.16 11.15 -6.37
CA LEU A 108 -9.04 10.35 -7.23
C LEU A 108 -9.09 10.79 -8.71
N PRO A 109 -9.14 12.08 -9.06
CA PRO A 109 -9.12 12.49 -10.46
C PRO A 109 -7.90 11.94 -11.22
N THR A 110 -6.73 11.99 -10.59
CA THR A 110 -5.49 11.44 -11.16
C THR A 110 -5.56 9.92 -11.29
N LEU A 111 -6.00 9.20 -10.26
CA LEU A 111 -6.12 7.74 -10.32
C LEU A 111 -7.09 7.28 -11.41
N LYS A 112 -8.24 7.93 -11.54
CA LYS A 112 -9.22 7.64 -12.61
C LYS A 112 -8.65 7.92 -13.99
N ARG A 113 -7.89 9.00 -14.15
CA ARG A 113 -7.19 9.32 -15.41
C ARG A 113 -6.14 8.25 -15.75
N LEU A 114 -5.31 7.86 -14.78
CA LEU A 114 -4.29 6.82 -14.95
C LEU A 114 -4.92 5.47 -15.32
N ASP A 115 -5.98 5.09 -14.63
CA ASP A 115 -6.72 3.88 -14.91
C ASP A 115 -7.27 3.87 -16.35
N SER A 116 -7.96 4.94 -16.76
CA SER A 116 -8.51 5.07 -18.12
C SER A 116 -7.42 5.02 -19.19
N ALA A 117 -6.27 5.68 -18.97
CA ALA A 117 -5.19 5.77 -19.93
C ALA A 117 -4.37 4.47 -20.07
N TYR A 118 -4.21 3.72 -18.97
CA TYR A 118 -3.24 2.63 -18.91
C TYR A 118 -3.82 1.25 -18.61
N ARG A 119 -5.10 1.11 -18.22
CA ARG A 119 -5.74 -0.20 -17.94
C ARG A 119 -5.57 -1.19 -19.08
N LYS A 120 -5.82 -0.75 -20.33
CA LYS A 120 -5.66 -1.57 -21.54
C LYS A 120 -4.20 -1.81 -21.92
N ARG A 121 -3.28 -1.01 -21.36
CA ARG A 121 -1.84 -1.11 -21.60
C ARG A 121 -1.11 -1.93 -20.54
N GLY A 122 -1.84 -2.49 -19.58
CA GLY A 122 -1.28 -3.38 -18.56
C GLY A 122 -1.20 -2.81 -17.14
N LEU A 123 -1.81 -1.65 -16.86
CA LEU A 123 -1.99 -1.16 -15.48
C LEU A 123 -3.22 -1.83 -14.84
N THR A 124 -3.12 -2.13 -13.56
CA THR A 124 -4.26 -2.45 -12.69
C THR A 124 -4.20 -1.54 -11.47
N ILE A 125 -5.30 -0.89 -11.12
CA ILE A 125 -5.41 -0.12 -9.86
C ILE A 125 -6.27 -0.93 -8.88
N ILE A 126 -5.82 -0.98 -7.63
CA ILE A 126 -6.55 -1.57 -6.51
C ILE A 126 -6.60 -0.53 -5.39
N GLY A 127 -7.79 -0.07 -5.05
CA GLY A 127 -8.02 0.76 -3.88
C GLY A 127 -8.17 -0.11 -2.64
N VAL A 128 -7.30 0.05 -1.66
CA VAL A 128 -7.41 -0.57 -0.34
C VAL A 128 -8.06 0.44 0.58
N HIS A 129 -9.34 0.22 0.87
CA HIS A 129 -10.12 1.10 1.73
C HIS A 129 -9.90 0.74 3.19
N SER A 130 -9.03 1.50 3.87
CA SER A 130 -8.74 1.35 5.31
C SER A 130 -9.46 2.45 6.08
N PRO A 131 -10.46 2.13 6.92
CA PRO A 131 -11.37 3.12 7.51
C PRO A 131 -10.68 3.96 8.60
N GLU A 132 -10.92 5.27 8.62
CA GLU A 132 -10.51 6.16 9.72
C GLU A 132 -11.58 6.21 10.82
N PHE A 133 -12.87 6.10 10.44
CA PHE A 133 -14.02 6.21 11.33
C PHE A 133 -14.94 4.99 11.23
N ASP A 134 -15.71 4.69 12.28
CA ASP A 134 -16.62 3.53 12.32
C ASP A 134 -17.64 3.50 11.18
N ARG A 135 -18.12 4.67 10.73
CA ARG A 135 -19.04 4.77 9.58
C ARG A 135 -18.43 4.21 8.28
N GLU A 136 -17.10 4.21 8.19
CA GLU A 136 -16.35 3.79 7.01
C GLU A 136 -16.10 2.28 6.97
N LYS A 137 -16.34 1.57 8.09
CA LYS A 137 -16.28 0.12 8.17
C LYS A 137 -17.48 -0.57 7.53
N ARG A 138 -18.60 0.16 7.36
CA ARG A 138 -19.83 -0.42 6.80
C ARG A 138 -19.73 -0.52 5.30
N ILE A 139 -19.81 -1.74 4.78
CA ILE A 139 -19.68 -2.01 3.33
C ILE A 139 -20.69 -1.24 2.47
N GLU A 140 -21.92 -1.04 2.97
CA GLU A 140 -22.96 -0.30 2.25
C GLU A 140 -22.56 1.16 2.05
N ASN A 141 -21.89 1.76 3.04
CA ASN A 141 -21.36 3.11 2.93
C ASN A 141 -20.20 3.16 1.92
N VAL A 142 -19.28 2.19 1.99
CA VAL A 142 -18.15 2.13 1.04
C VAL A 142 -18.67 1.98 -0.38
N ARG A 143 -19.62 1.05 -0.64
CA ARG A 143 -20.24 0.85 -1.97
C ARG A 143 -20.89 2.12 -2.49
N ARG A 144 -21.67 2.81 -1.64
CA ARG A 144 -22.32 4.06 -2.01
C ARG A 144 -21.30 5.14 -2.38
N GLU A 145 -20.25 5.31 -1.57
CA GLU A 145 -19.23 6.33 -1.81
C GLU A 145 -18.35 5.98 -3.04
N VAL A 146 -17.98 4.72 -3.25
CA VAL A 146 -17.31 4.27 -4.48
C VAL A 146 -18.12 4.63 -5.71
N GLY A 147 -19.44 4.37 -5.70
CA GLY A 147 -20.34 4.75 -6.79
C GLY A 147 -20.45 6.26 -6.96
N SER A 148 -20.65 7.03 -5.88
CA SER A 148 -20.81 8.49 -5.93
C SER A 148 -19.54 9.22 -6.38
N LEU A 149 -18.37 8.66 -6.08
CA LEU A 149 -17.05 9.17 -6.48
C LEU A 149 -16.67 8.72 -7.91
N GLY A 150 -17.46 7.86 -8.54
CA GLY A 150 -17.20 7.33 -9.88
C GLY A 150 -15.90 6.55 -9.96
N ILE A 151 -15.65 5.68 -8.98
CA ILE A 151 -14.49 4.79 -8.96
C ILE A 151 -14.88 3.50 -9.67
N ASP A 152 -14.21 3.19 -10.81
CA ASP A 152 -14.48 2.02 -11.65
C ASP A 152 -13.41 0.93 -11.54
N TYR A 153 -12.31 1.19 -10.85
CA TYR A 153 -11.30 0.19 -10.56
C TYR A 153 -11.66 -0.64 -9.31
N ALA A 154 -10.97 -1.76 -9.12
CA ALA A 154 -11.20 -2.66 -8.00
C ALA A 154 -10.95 -1.97 -6.66
N VAL A 155 -11.85 -2.16 -5.70
CA VAL A 155 -11.69 -1.69 -4.32
C VAL A 155 -11.89 -2.86 -3.37
N VAL A 156 -11.05 -2.97 -2.35
CA VAL A 156 -11.17 -3.95 -1.26
C VAL A 156 -11.19 -3.23 0.08
N THR A 157 -12.01 -3.69 1.02
CA THR A 157 -12.01 -3.16 2.39
C THR A 157 -10.90 -3.81 3.22
N ASP A 158 -10.26 -3.02 4.08
CA ASP A 158 -9.20 -3.43 5.00
C ASP A 158 -9.56 -2.97 6.42
N ASN A 159 -10.73 -3.40 6.91
CA ASN A 159 -11.30 -2.95 8.18
C ASN A 159 -10.43 -3.26 9.40
N ASP A 160 -9.61 -4.31 9.31
CA ASP A 160 -8.72 -4.75 10.38
C ASP A 160 -7.29 -4.25 10.18
N TYR A 161 -7.03 -3.41 9.16
CA TYR A 161 -5.72 -2.85 8.82
C TYR A 161 -4.63 -3.90 8.57
N GLU A 162 -4.98 -5.07 8.11
CA GLU A 162 -4.01 -6.15 7.83
C GLU A 162 -3.12 -5.79 6.65
N THR A 163 -3.72 -5.35 5.54
CA THR A 163 -2.97 -4.88 4.35
C THR A 163 -2.20 -3.61 4.67
N TRP A 164 -2.83 -2.67 5.36
CA TRP A 164 -2.20 -1.43 5.83
C TRP A 164 -0.89 -1.70 6.58
N ARG A 165 -0.95 -2.56 7.61
CA ARG A 165 0.24 -2.91 8.40
C ARG A 165 1.28 -3.66 7.59
N ALA A 166 0.86 -4.59 6.73
CA ALA A 166 1.77 -5.37 5.90
C ALA A 166 2.58 -4.49 4.94
N TYR A 167 2.00 -3.41 4.43
CA TYR A 167 2.68 -2.45 3.57
C TYR A 167 3.41 -1.34 4.35
N GLY A 168 3.31 -1.31 5.67
CA GLY A 168 3.93 -0.27 6.49
C GLY A 168 3.35 1.13 6.22
N VAL A 169 2.05 1.19 5.92
CA VAL A 169 1.36 2.47 5.68
C VAL A 169 1.17 3.21 7.00
N GLU A 170 1.36 4.52 6.97
CA GLU A 170 1.28 5.38 8.16
C GLU A 170 0.24 6.50 8.03
N ALA A 171 -0.15 6.86 6.80
CA ALA A 171 -1.11 7.93 6.55
C ALA A 171 -1.88 7.74 5.23
N TRP A 172 -3.01 8.43 5.09
CA TRP A 172 -3.80 8.52 3.85
C TRP A 172 -3.54 9.84 3.09
N PRO A 173 -3.59 9.80 1.76
CA PRO A 173 -3.45 8.62 0.92
C PRO A 173 -2.03 8.07 0.95
N THR A 174 -1.84 6.79 0.64
CA THR A 174 -0.53 6.23 0.32
C THR A 174 -0.65 5.43 -0.96
N VAL A 175 0.23 5.72 -1.92
CA VAL A 175 0.29 5.02 -3.21
C VAL A 175 1.53 4.14 -3.25
N VAL A 176 1.34 2.88 -3.65
CA VAL A 176 2.42 1.92 -3.88
C VAL A 176 2.31 1.40 -5.30
N ILE A 177 3.42 1.42 -6.07
CA ILE A 177 3.44 0.90 -7.44
C ILE A 177 4.34 -0.33 -7.53
N LEU A 178 3.78 -1.40 -8.07
CA LEU A 178 4.43 -2.70 -8.24
C LEU A 178 4.79 -2.93 -9.70
N ASP A 179 5.94 -3.54 -9.95
CA ASP A 179 6.34 -3.99 -11.29
C ASP A 179 5.58 -5.24 -11.74
N LYS A 180 5.82 -5.68 -12.98
CA LYS A 180 5.22 -6.88 -13.57
C LYS A 180 5.55 -8.18 -12.82
N ARG A 181 6.58 -8.15 -11.96
CA ARG A 181 6.96 -9.25 -11.07
C ARG A 181 6.32 -9.12 -9.69
N GLY A 182 5.47 -8.11 -9.45
CA GLY A 182 4.80 -7.84 -8.19
C GLY A 182 5.77 -7.39 -7.08
N ARG A 183 6.83 -6.67 -7.44
CA ARG A 183 7.78 -6.09 -6.48
C ARG A 183 7.49 -4.60 -6.34
N VAL A 184 7.66 -4.06 -5.14
CA VAL A 184 7.47 -2.64 -4.85
C VAL A 184 8.59 -1.84 -5.53
N ARG A 185 8.20 -0.92 -6.41
CA ARG A 185 9.12 -0.05 -7.16
C ARG A 185 8.96 1.43 -6.82
N PHE A 186 7.85 1.80 -6.19
CA PHE A 186 7.57 3.17 -5.78
C PHE A 186 6.62 3.16 -4.58
N MET A 187 6.80 4.12 -3.66
CA MET A 187 5.88 4.38 -2.56
C MET A 187 5.87 5.87 -2.28
N HIS A 188 4.69 6.45 -2.13
CA HIS A 188 4.49 7.83 -1.76
C HIS A 188 3.40 7.95 -0.71
N ILE A 189 3.68 8.67 0.38
CA ILE A 189 2.76 8.97 1.46
C ILE A 189 2.27 10.41 1.30
N GLY A 190 0.97 10.60 1.30
CA GLY A 190 0.34 11.90 1.12
C GLY A 190 -0.10 12.18 -0.32
N GLU A 191 -0.69 13.35 -0.50
CA GLU A 191 -1.13 13.88 -1.80
C GLU A 191 0.06 14.38 -2.63
N GLY A 192 0.01 14.25 -3.96
CA GLY A 192 1.00 14.80 -4.87
C GLY A 192 1.84 13.77 -5.63
N LEU A 193 2.99 14.22 -6.19
CA LEU A 193 3.88 13.46 -7.05
C LEU A 193 3.16 12.76 -8.22
N TYR A 194 2.13 13.39 -8.80
CA TYR A 194 1.29 12.77 -9.81
C TYR A 194 2.02 12.53 -11.14
N ASP A 195 2.88 13.44 -11.54
CA ASP A 195 3.69 13.30 -12.76
C ASP A 195 4.76 12.22 -12.59
N GLU A 196 5.32 12.12 -11.39
CA GLU A 196 6.29 11.09 -11.01
C GLU A 196 5.63 9.72 -11.00
N GLN A 197 4.45 9.59 -10.40
CA GLN A 197 3.67 8.35 -10.42
C GLN A 197 3.40 7.88 -11.85
N GLU A 198 2.96 8.80 -12.73
CA GLU A 198 2.72 8.46 -14.13
C GLU A 198 4.03 8.09 -14.86
N SER A 199 5.13 8.79 -14.57
CA SER A 199 6.45 8.46 -15.14
C SER A 199 6.90 7.06 -14.74
N VAL A 200 6.77 6.71 -13.46
CA VAL A 200 7.07 5.35 -12.94
C VAL A 200 6.20 4.30 -13.64
N ILE A 201 4.89 4.54 -13.75
CA ILE A 201 3.99 3.61 -14.45
C ILE A 201 4.45 3.40 -15.90
N LYS A 202 4.77 4.47 -16.64
CA LYS A 202 5.25 4.37 -18.03
C LYS A 202 6.53 3.55 -18.15
N GLN A 203 7.49 3.75 -17.24
CA GLN A 203 8.75 3.00 -17.21
C GLN A 203 8.49 1.51 -16.94
N LEU A 204 7.69 1.18 -15.91
CA LEU A 204 7.38 -0.20 -15.56
C LEU A 204 6.54 -0.93 -16.62
N LEU A 205 5.70 -0.21 -17.37
CA LEU A 205 4.97 -0.78 -18.49
C LEU A 205 5.89 -1.12 -19.66
N ALA A 206 7.03 -0.44 -19.80
CA ALA A 206 8.03 -0.68 -20.85
C ALA A 206 9.04 -1.79 -20.49
N GLU A 207 9.22 -2.13 -19.21
CA GLU A 207 10.00 -3.29 -18.75
C GLU A 207 9.37 -4.62 -19.23
#